data_48a398ab5ceee3c7edaeab8e192782b4
#
_entry.id   48a398ab5ceee3c7edaeab8e192782b4
#
_cell.length_a   1.000
_cell.length_b   1.000
_cell.length_c   1.000
_cell.angle_alpha   90.00
_cell.angle_beta   90.00
_cell.angle_gamma   90.00
#
_symmetry.space_group_name_H-M   'P 1'
#
loop_
_entity.id
_entity.type
_entity.pdbx_description
1 polymer ?
#
loop_
_entity_poly.entity_id
_entity_poly.type
_entity_poly.pdbx_seq_one_letter_code
_entity_poly.pdbx_strand_id
1 'polypeptide(L)'
;MASTIVVIMGEREWTNRALHLSGALAREWRAAVVLVQMAPVAHLEYLGAGVDEALLSYADMEQLSACAATVESYGVPVDVRLFEYSDYVGGVMCAAEQVGAAAVFAPAPTAWLPGLARLQRWWLRHSLGAPLYTLGEGDGPLVWTPPAALGDAPAAPQTSPILR
;
A
#
# COMPACT_ATOMS: atom_id res chain seq x y z
N MET A 1 18.25 2.37 0.16
CA MET A 1 17.02 2.82 -0.56
C MET A 1 15.99 3.14 0.51
N ALA A 2 15.24 4.24 0.38
CA ALA A 2 14.16 4.55 1.31
C ALA A 2 13.05 3.48 1.13
N SER A 3 12.53 2.96 2.22
CA SER A 3 11.39 2.03 2.18
C SER A 3 10.15 2.77 1.71
N THR A 4 9.28 2.12 0.96
CA THR A 4 8.04 2.72 0.43
C THR A 4 6.84 1.91 0.89
N ILE A 5 5.82 2.58 1.38
CA ILE A 5 4.54 1.98 1.73
C ILE A 5 3.52 2.39 0.67
N VAL A 6 2.86 1.42 0.07
CA VAL A 6 1.82 1.67 -0.93
C VAL A 6 0.44 1.61 -0.28
N VAL A 7 -0.40 2.59 -0.57
CA VAL A 7 -1.81 2.61 -0.18
C VAL A 7 -2.67 2.67 -1.43
N ILE A 8 -3.34 1.58 -1.75
CA ILE A 8 -4.33 1.52 -2.82
C ILE A 8 -5.61 2.17 -2.30
N MET A 9 -6.07 3.20 -2.97
CA MET A 9 -7.28 3.90 -2.58
C MET A 9 -8.52 3.05 -2.86
N GLY A 10 -9.46 3.07 -1.94
CA GLY A 10 -10.72 2.35 -2.02
C GLY A 10 -11.88 3.22 -1.54
N GLU A 11 -12.83 2.62 -0.84
CA GLU A 11 -13.91 3.35 -0.18
C GLU A 11 -13.36 4.39 0.80
N ARG A 12 -14.03 5.53 0.92
CA ARG A 12 -13.55 6.68 1.68
C ARG A 12 -13.19 6.35 3.14
N GLU A 13 -14.06 5.59 3.82
CA GLU A 13 -13.81 5.22 5.22
C GLU A 13 -12.62 4.28 5.36
N TRP A 14 -12.55 3.27 4.49
CA TRP A 14 -11.43 2.35 4.42
C TRP A 14 -10.12 3.10 4.14
N THR A 15 -10.13 3.99 3.13
CA THR A 15 -8.96 4.80 2.75
C THR A 15 -8.49 5.64 3.92
N ASN A 16 -9.37 6.35 4.60
CA ASN A 16 -8.99 7.16 5.76
C ASN A 16 -8.30 6.33 6.84
N ARG A 17 -8.82 5.15 7.17
CA ARG A 17 -8.18 4.26 8.15
C ARG A 17 -6.82 3.78 7.67
N ALA A 18 -6.69 3.42 6.40
CA ALA A 18 -5.43 3.00 5.79
C ALA A 18 -4.38 4.11 5.82
N LEU A 19 -4.77 5.37 5.57
CA LEU A 19 -3.88 6.52 5.61
C LEU A 19 -3.30 6.77 7.00
N HIS A 20 -4.14 6.70 8.03
CA HIS A 20 -3.67 6.87 9.41
C HIS A 20 -2.70 5.76 9.83
N LEU A 21 -3.01 4.52 9.48
CA LEU A 21 -2.14 3.38 9.80
C LEU A 21 -0.84 3.41 9.01
N SER A 22 -0.92 3.67 7.70
CA SER A 22 0.27 3.75 6.85
C SER A 22 1.16 4.94 7.20
N GLY A 23 0.58 6.10 7.55
CA GLY A 23 1.31 7.27 8.00
C GLY A 23 2.06 7.02 9.31
N ALA A 24 1.40 6.39 10.31
CA ALA A 24 2.05 6.01 11.56
C ALA A 24 3.18 5.01 11.34
N LEU A 25 2.96 3.98 10.50
CA LEU A 25 3.95 2.96 10.15
C LEU A 25 5.12 3.56 9.36
N ALA A 26 4.84 4.43 8.40
CA ALA A 26 5.85 5.10 7.59
C ALA A 26 6.75 6.00 8.43
N ARG A 27 6.19 6.70 9.41
CA ARG A 27 6.96 7.50 10.36
C ARG A 27 7.93 6.63 11.17
N GLU A 28 7.48 5.48 11.65
CA GLU A 28 8.31 4.53 12.41
C GLU A 28 9.43 3.93 11.56
N TRP A 29 9.11 3.55 10.34
CA TRP A 29 10.07 2.94 9.40
C TRP A 29 10.94 3.95 8.64
N ARG A 30 10.69 5.25 8.81
CA ARG A 30 11.29 6.32 8.00
C ARG A 30 11.09 6.07 6.49
N ALA A 31 9.90 5.64 6.15
CA ALA A 31 9.48 5.31 4.79
C ALA A 31 8.70 6.48 4.17
N ALA A 32 8.61 6.46 2.83
CA ALA A 32 7.66 7.29 2.10
C ALA A 32 6.33 6.55 1.91
N VAL A 33 5.23 7.27 1.73
CA VAL A 33 3.94 6.71 1.35
C VAL A 33 3.64 7.05 -0.11
N VAL A 34 3.21 6.06 -0.89
CA VAL A 34 2.69 6.27 -2.24
C VAL A 34 1.20 5.94 -2.23
N LEU A 35 0.39 6.96 -2.48
CA LEU A 35 -1.05 6.82 -2.67
C LEU A 35 -1.30 6.42 -4.12
N VAL A 36 -2.03 5.35 -4.32
CA VAL A 36 -2.34 4.82 -5.64
C VAL A 36 -3.84 4.89 -5.89
N GLN A 37 -4.24 5.74 -6.83
CA GLN A 37 -5.59 5.73 -7.38
C GLN A 37 -5.64 4.73 -8.53
N MET A 38 -6.51 3.74 -8.42
CA MET A 38 -6.69 2.71 -9.43
C MET A 38 -7.79 3.12 -10.43
N ALA A 39 -7.45 3.18 -11.72
CA ALA A 39 -8.39 3.48 -12.80
C ALA A 39 -8.67 2.21 -13.62
N PRO A 40 -9.92 1.68 -13.61
CA PRO A 40 -10.25 0.50 -14.41
C PRO A 40 -10.30 0.87 -15.91
N VAL A 41 -9.64 0.06 -16.73
CA VAL A 41 -9.67 0.21 -18.19
C VAL A 41 -10.52 -0.92 -18.79
N ALA A 42 -11.59 -0.51 -19.49
CA ALA A 42 -12.55 -1.46 -20.06
C ALA A 42 -11.97 -2.28 -21.23
N HIS A 43 -10.97 -1.74 -21.91
CA HIS A 43 -10.35 -2.35 -23.09
C HIS A 43 -8.84 -2.34 -22.95
N LEU A 44 -8.20 -3.50 -23.12
CA LEU A 44 -6.75 -3.69 -23.02
C LEU A 44 -5.95 -2.81 -24.01
N GLU A 45 -6.55 -2.46 -25.14
CA GLU A 45 -5.95 -1.59 -26.15
C GLU A 45 -5.73 -0.14 -25.69
N TYR A 46 -6.38 0.26 -24.60
CA TYR A 46 -6.20 1.59 -23.97
C TYR A 46 -5.24 1.57 -22.79
N LEU A 47 -4.72 0.39 -22.41
CA LEU A 47 -3.72 0.30 -21.35
C LEU A 47 -2.43 1.03 -21.77
N GLY A 48 -2.02 1.98 -20.96
CA GLY A 48 -0.81 2.77 -21.24
C GLY A 48 -1.02 3.93 -22.21
N ALA A 49 -2.25 4.19 -22.65
CA ALA A 49 -2.58 5.40 -23.40
C ALA A 49 -2.44 6.67 -22.57
N GLY A 50 -2.21 6.50 -21.27
CA GLY A 50 -2.17 7.54 -20.26
C GLY A 50 -3.58 7.90 -19.82
N VAL A 51 -3.85 7.79 -18.53
CA VAL A 51 -5.05 8.41 -17.97
C VAL A 51 -4.82 9.92 -18.08
N ASP A 52 -5.51 10.54 -19.00
CA ASP A 52 -5.50 11.98 -19.12
C ASP A 52 -5.90 12.54 -17.74
N GLU A 53 -5.10 13.42 -17.14
CA GLU A 53 -5.46 14.08 -15.88
C GLU A 53 -6.83 14.75 -15.97
N ALA A 54 -7.30 15.01 -17.21
CA ALA A 54 -8.64 15.46 -17.55
C ALA A 54 -9.76 14.47 -17.18
N LEU A 55 -9.44 13.18 -16.90
CA LEU A 55 -10.43 12.20 -16.45
C LEU A 55 -10.69 12.24 -14.94
N LEU A 56 -9.81 12.89 -14.17
CA LEU A 56 -10.05 13.12 -12.75
C LEU A 56 -10.99 14.32 -12.60
N SER A 57 -12.11 14.10 -11.96
CA SER A 57 -13.00 15.22 -11.61
C SER A 57 -12.32 16.14 -10.58
N TYR A 58 -12.77 17.38 -10.50
CA TYR A 58 -12.30 18.32 -9.47
C TYR A 58 -12.47 17.73 -8.05
N ALA A 59 -13.57 17.00 -7.83
CA ALA A 59 -13.84 16.32 -6.56
C ALA A 59 -12.82 15.21 -6.26
N ASP A 60 -12.36 14.46 -7.29
CA ASP A 60 -11.33 13.43 -7.13
C ASP A 60 -9.98 14.06 -6.76
N MET A 61 -9.61 15.17 -7.40
CA MET A 61 -8.38 15.90 -7.08
C MET A 61 -8.40 16.48 -5.68
N GLU A 62 -9.54 17.03 -5.23
CA GLU A 62 -9.71 17.53 -3.86
C GLU A 62 -9.59 16.39 -2.84
N GLN A 63 -10.19 15.23 -3.13
CA GLN A 63 -10.07 14.04 -2.29
C GLN A 63 -8.62 13.53 -2.22
N LEU A 64 -7.91 13.46 -3.34
CA LEU A 64 -6.51 13.07 -3.39
C LEU A 64 -5.62 14.02 -2.57
N SER A 65 -5.85 15.33 -2.70
CA SER A 65 -5.15 16.36 -1.93
C SER A 65 -5.40 16.21 -0.43
N ALA A 66 -6.65 15.98 -0.01
CA ALA A 66 -7.00 15.76 1.39
C ALA A 66 -6.35 14.47 1.96
N CYS A 67 -6.28 13.41 1.15
CA CYS A 67 -5.59 12.17 1.50
C CYS A 67 -4.09 12.39 1.68
N ALA A 68 -3.45 13.11 0.76
CA ALA A 68 -2.03 13.45 0.85
C ALA A 68 -1.74 14.28 2.11
N ALA A 69 -2.53 15.32 2.37
CA ALA A 69 -2.42 16.15 3.57
C ALA A 69 -2.55 15.34 4.88
N THR A 70 -3.40 14.30 4.87
CA THR A 70 -3.53 13.40 6.03
C THR A 70 -2.21 12.68 6.32
N VAL A 71 -1.55 12.14 5.30
CA VAL A 71 -0.24 11.46 5.45
C VAL A 71 0.86 12.45 5.82
N GLU A 72 0.89 13.62 5.18
CA GLU A 72 1.85 14.69 5.47
C GLU A 72 1.78 15.16 6.95
N SER A 73 0.61 15.11 7.56
CA SER A 73 0.43 15.46 8.98
C SER A 73 1.24 14.56 9.93
N TYR A 74 1.66 13.38 9.48
CA TYR A 74 2.58 12.49 10.20
C TYR A 74 4.07 12.83 9.99
N GLY A 75 4.38 13.86 9.19
CA GLY A 75 5.74 14.24 8.83
C GLY A 75 6.39 13.26 7.84
N VAL A 76 5.58 12.57 7.05
CA VAL A 76 6.01 11.53 6.11
C VAL A 76 5.93 12.05 4.68
N PRO A 77 6.96 11.83 3.83
CA PRO A 77 6.86 12.13 2.41
C PRO A 77 5.75 11.34 1.74
N VAL A 78 4.95 11.99 0.92
CA VAL A 78 3.88 11.38 0.16
C VAL A 78 4.04 11.65 -1.34
N ASP A 79 3.75 10.64 -2.15
CA ASP A 79 3.61 10.74 -3.62
C ASP A 79 2.24 10.19 -4.01
N VAL A 80 1.65 10.73 -5.07
CA VAL A 80 0.33 10.31 -5.57
C VAL A 80 0.51 9.80 -6.98
N ARG A 81 0.01 8.59 -7.26
CA ARG A 81 0.10 7.96 -8.57
C ARG A 81 -1.25 7.45 -9.03
N LEU A 82 -1.45 7.54 -10.33
CA LEU A 82 -2.58 6.97 -11.02
C LEU A 82 -2.13 5.71 -11.75
N PHE A 83 -2.83 4.59 -11.54
CA PHE A 83 -2.54 3.31 -12.19
C PHE A 83 -3.77 2.81 -12.95
N GLU A 84 -3.56 2.51 -14.22
CA GLU A 84 -4.54 1.82 -15.03
C GLU A 84 -4.49 0.31 -14.79
N TYR A 85 -5.65 -0.32 -14.73
CA TYR A 85 -5.72 -1.77 -14.57
C TYR A 85 -6.90 -2.38 -15.32
N SER A 86 -6.71 -3.59 -15.83
CA SER A 86 -7.76 -4.43 -16.41
C SER A 86 -8.27 -5.48 -15.41
N ASP A 87 -7.43 -5.86 -14.47
CA ASP A 87 -7.67 -6.81 -13.40
C ASP A 87 -7.08 -6.25 -12.11
N TYR A 88 -7.90 -6.22 -11.06
CA TYR A 88 -7.55 -5.58 -9.78
C TYR A 88 -6.29 -6.18 -9.13
N VAL A 89 -6.18 -7.51 -9.11
CA VAL A 89 -5.06 -8.19 -8.47
C VAL A 89 -3.76 -7.89 -9.19
N GLY A 90 -3.78 -8.01 -10.53
CA GLY A 90 -2.63 -7.66 -11.37
C GLY A 90 -2.24 -6.19 -11.25
N GLY A 91 -3.22 -5.28 -11.17
CA GLY A 91 -2.98 -3.85 -10.97
C GLY A 91 -2.29 -3.54 -9.65
N VAL A 92 -2.76 -4.14 -8.54
CA VAL A 92 -2.13 -3.96 -7.22
C VAL A 92 -0.69 -4.51 -7.21
N MET A 93 -0.46 -5.67 -7.82
CA MET A 93 0.87 -6.25 -7.92
C MET A 93 1.82 -5.35 -8.72
N CYS A 94 1.37 -4.90 -9.90
CA CYS A 94 2.14 -4.02 -10.75
C CYS A 94 2.49 -2.69 -10.04
N ALA A 95 1.53 -2.07 -9.36
CA ALA A 95 1.76 -0.86 -8.59
C ALA A 95 2.79 -1.08 -7.47
N ALA A 96 2.69 -2.19 -6.73
CA ALA A 96 3.63 -2.52 -5.66
C ALA A 96 5.06 -2.76 -6.18
N GLU A 97 5.20 -3.48 -7.28
CA GLU A 97 6.50 -3.76 -7.91
C GLU A 97 7.16 -2.50 -8.46
N GLN A 98 6.40 -1.65 -9.18
CA GLN A 98 6.95 -0.43 -9.79
C GLN A 98 7.52 0.55 -8.77
N VAL A 99 6.97 0.60 -7.57
CA VAL A 99 7.47 1.49 -6.51
C VAL A 99 8.40 0.80 -5.52
N GLY A 100 8.62 -0.50 -5.66
CA GLY A 100 9.44 -1.28 -4.72
C GLY A 100 8.85 -1.28 -3.32
N ALA A 101 7.57 -1.62 -3.20
CA ALA A 101 6.82 -1.54 -1.95
C ALA A 101 7.40 -2.44 -0.86
N ALA A 102 7.66 -1.86 0.32
CA ALA A 102 8.01 -2.60 1.54
C ALA A 102 6.75 -3.08 2.30
N ALA A 103 5.61 -2.44 2.06
CA ALA A 103 4.30 -2.84 2.57
C ALA A 103 3.20 -2.30 1.65
N VAL A 104 2.08 -3.02 1.58
CA VAL A 104 0.92 -2.66 0.75
C VAL A 104 -0.34 -2.64 1.59
N PHE A 105 -1.06 -1.54 1.59
CA PHE A 105 -2.43 -1.43 2.08
C PHE A 105 -3.36 -1.45 0.87
N ALA A 106 -4.23 -2.45 0.79
CA ALA A 106 -5.19 -2.57 -0.29
C ALA A 106 -6.56 -3.00 0.23
N PRO A 107 -7.66 -2.44 -0.28
CA PRO A 107 -8.99 -2.92 0.05
C PRO A 107 -9.15 -4.37 -0.41
N ALA A 108 -9.96 -5.12 0.30
CA ALA A 108 -10.25 -6.48 -0.09
C ALA A 108 -10.92 -6.49 -1.49
N PRO A 109 -10.48 -7.36 -2.40
CA PRO A 109 -11.13 -7.47 -3.70
C PRO A 109 -12.61 -7.80 -3.51
N THR A 110 -13.47 -7.05 -4.17
CA THR A 110 -14.91 -7.30 -4.21
C THR A 110 -15.22 -8.18 -5.41
N ALA A 111 -15.76 -9.35 -5.17
CA ALA A 111 -16.25 -10.23 -6.22
C ALA A 111 -17.71 -10.58 -5.96
N TRP A 112 -18.49 -10.74 -7.02
CA TRP A 112 -19.89 -11.14 -6.95
C TRP A 112 -20.07 -12.56 -6.36
N LEU A 113 -19.03 -13.40 -6.40
CA LEU A 113 -18.97 -14.72 -5.75
C LEU A 113 -18.05 -14.66 -4.52
N PRO A 114 -18.54 -15.00 -3.31
CA PRO A 114 -17.73 -14.95 -2.08
C PRO A 114 -16.46 -15.81 -2.12
N GLY A 115 -16.51 -16.96 -2.81
CA GLY A 115 -15.36 -17.84 -3.00
C GLY A 115 -14.26 -17.21 -3.86
N LEU A 116 -14.62 -16.45 -4.88
CA LEU A 116 -13.67 -15.79 -5.77
C LEU A 116 -12.93 -14.66 -5.06
N ALA A 117 -13.61 -13.86 -4.25
CA ALA A 117 -12.98 -12.82 -3.44
C ALA A 117 -11.94 -13.41 -2.47
N ARG A 118 -12.26 -14.58 -1.87
CA ARG A 118 -11.32 -15.29 -0.98
C ARG A 118 -10.09 -15.79 -1.72
N LEU A 119 -10.27 -16.34 -2.93
CA LEU A 119 -9.19 -16.81 -3.80
C LEU A 119 -8.29 -15.65 -4.25
N GLN A 120 -8.88 -14.54 -4.68
CA GLN A 120 -8.15 -13.34 -5.09
C GLN A 120 -7.34 -12.76 -3.93
N ARG A 121 -7.91 -12.70 -2.71
CA ARG A 121 -7.19 -12.27 -1.51
C ARG A 121 -6.02 -13.21 -1.17
N TRP A 122 -6.23 -14.52 -1.27
CA TRP A 122 -5.19 -15.51 -1.06
C TRP A 122 -4.06 -15.35 -2.08
N TRP A 123 -4.42 -15.18 -3.37
CA TRP A 123 -3.46 -15.00 -4.46
C TRP A 123 -2.65 -13.72 -4.29
N LEU A 124 -3.30 -12.61 -3.99
CA LEU A 124 -2.65 -11.33 -3.73
C LEU A 124 -1.64 -11.45 -2.57
N ARG A 125 -2.02 -12.15 -1.51
CA ARG A 125 -1.15 -12.37 -0.35
C ARG A 125 0.09 -13.20 -0.65
N HIS A 126 0.01 -14.15 -1.55
CA HIS A 126 1.11 -15.06 -1.89
C HIS A 126 1.99 -14.53 -3.03
N SER A 127 1.46 -13.67 -3.88
CA SER A 127 2.18 -13.14 -5.04
C SER A 127 2.87 -11.81 -4.77
N LEU A 128 2.41 -11.05 -3.76
CA LEU A 128 3.10 -9.84 -3.34
C LEU A 128 4.39 -10.20 -2.60
N GLY A 129 5.52 -9.63 -3.03
CA GLY A 129 6.81 -9.73 -2.33
C GLY A 129 6.88 -8.90 -1.04
N ALA A 130 5.78 -8.26 -0.63
CA ALA A 130 5.65 -7.38 0.52
C ALA A 130 4.42 -7.75 1.35
N PRO A 131 4.39 -7.48 2.68
CA PRO A 131 3.23 -7.71 3.52
C PRO A 131 2.02 -6.90 3.03
N LEU A 132 0.87 -7.58 2.94
CA LEU A 132 -0.41 -7.01 2.54
C LEU A 132 -1.29 -6.78 3.76
N TYR A 133 -1.78 -5.56 3.92
CA TYR A 133 -2.74 -5.15 4.94
C TYR A 133 -4.11 -4.91 4.29
N THR A 134 -5.07 -5.76 4.62
CA THR A 134 -6.49 -5.58 4.26
C THR A 134 -7.25 -5.22 5.53
N LEU A 135 -7.85 -4.03 5.56
CA LEU A 135 -8.62 -3.59 6.71
C LEU A 135 -10.08 -4.01 6.50
N GLY A 136 -10.47 -5.18 7.00
CA GLY A 136 -11.85 -5.69 6.97
C GLY A 136 -12.60 -5.39 8.25
N GLU A 137 -13.93 -5.30 8.17
CA GLU A 137 -14.80 -5.41 9.36
C GLU A 137 -14.69 -6.84 9.88
N GLY A 138 -13.91 -7.07 10.93
CA GLY A 138 -13.72 -8.40 11.52
C GLY A 138 -12.29 -8.94 11.47
N ASP A 139 -11.37 -8.30 10.80
CA ASP A 139 -9.96 -8.56 11.05
C ASP A 139 -9.65 -8.02 12.45
N GLY A 140 -9.40 -8.93 13.39
CA GLY A 140 -9.00 -8.59 14.75
C GLY A 140 -7.80 -7.64 14.77
N PRO A 141 -7.32 -7.23 15.94
CA PRO A 141 -6.25 -6.26 16.03
C PRO A 141 -5.13 -6.69 15.10
N LEU A 142 -4.63 -5.74 14.29
CA LEU A 142 -3.53 -5.96 13.37
C LEU A 142 -2.39 -6.62 14.15
N VAL A 143 -2.28 -7.93 14.05
CA VAL A 143 -1.11 -8.64 14.57
C VAL A 143 0.00 -8.34 13.60
N TRP A 144 0.77 -7.32 13.96
CA TRP A 144 1.98 -7.01 13.24
C TRP A 144 2.95 -8.18 13.37
N THR A 145 3.12 -8.93 12.29
CA THR A 145 4.23 -9.86 12.17
C THR A 145 5.31 -9.10 11.43
N PRO A 146 6.43 -8.74 12.10
CA PRO A 146 7.53 -8.11 11.40
C PRO A 146 7.93 -8.99 10.23
N PRO A 147 8.27 -8.42 9.05
CA PRO A 147 8.81 -9.20 7.95
C PRO A 147 10.03 -9.95 8.50
N ALA A 148 10.00 -11.28 8.38
CA ALA A 148 11.17 -12.09 8.65
C ALA A 148 12.26 -11.62 7.69
N ALA A 149 13.35 -11.10 8.30
CA ALA A 149 14.57 -10.75 7.62
C ALA A 149 14.59 -9.49 6.72
N LEU A 150 14.58 -8.33 7.31
CA LEU A 150 15.71 -7.45 6.98
C LEU A 150 16.90 -8.02 7.71
N GLY A 151 17.81 -8.62 6.95
CA GLY A 151 18.88 -9.50 7.36
C GLY A 151 19.52 -9.18 8.70
N ASP A 152 19.89 -10.22 9.43
CA ASP A 152 20.74 -10.21 10.59
C ASP A 152 21.85 -9.15 10.45
N ALA A 153 21.63 -8.00 11.08
CA ALA A 153 22.74 -7.14 11.39
C ALA A 153 23.63 -7.93 12.35
N PRO A 154 24.91 -8.16 12.04
CA PRO A 154 25.78 -8.91 12.93
C PRO A 154 25.78 -8.22 14.29
N ALA A 155 25.44 -8.98 15.33
CA ALA A 155 25.45 -8.52 16.70
C ALA A 155 26.81 -7.86 16.99
N ALA A 156 26.78 -6.61 17.41
CA ALA A 156 27.99 -5.92 17.84
C ALA A 156 28.65 -6.73 18.94
N PRO A 157 29.98 -6.93 18.91
CA PRO A 157 30.68 -7.71 19.91
C PRO A 157 30.49 -7.06 21.29
N GLN A 158 29.89 -7.81 22.20
CA GLN A 158 29.79 -7.40 23.60
C GLN A 158 31.20 -7.34 24.19
N THR A 159 31.72 -6.14 24.35
CA THR A 159 32.92 -5.89 25.11
C THR A 159 32.61 -6.11 26.58
N SER A 160 32.98 -7.28 27.12
CA SER A 160 32.93 -7.55 28.55
C SER A 160 33.93 -6.61 29.28
N PRO A 161 33.50 -5.88 30.31
CA PRO A 161 34.46 -5.14 31.13
C PRO A 161 35.28 -6.11 31.96
N ILE A 162 36.59 -6.14 31.71
CA ILE A 162 37.55 -6.80 32.59
C ILE A 162 37.65 -5.97 33.85
N LEU A 163 37.10 -6.49 34.95
CA LEU A 163 37.36 -5.99 36.30
C LEU A 163 38.82 -6.35 36.70
N ARG A 164 39.56 -5.31 37.00
CA ARG A 164 40.75 -5.38 37.85
C ARG A 164 40.46 -4.68 39.15
#